data_6afd4353ef7ddd64bacc8c3d80c7034f
#
_entry.id   6afd4353ef7ddd64bacc8c3d80c7034f
#
_cell.length_a   1.000
_cell.length_b   1.000
_cell.length_c   1.000
_cell.angle_alpha   90.00
_cell.angle_beta   90.00
_cell.angle_gamma   90.00
#
_symmetry.space_group_name_H-M   'P 1'
#
loop_
_entity.id
_entity.type
_entity.pdbx_description
1 polymer ?
#
loop_
_entity_poly.entity_id
_entity_poly.type
_entity_poly.pdbx_seq_one_letter_code
_entity_poly.pdbx_strand_id
1 'polypeptide(L)'
;MANTTFSGPVRSENGFEQVTKNATTGAFTTSATYGASITGGVQTLSGAGAVDLTNLITELTTAGGAAAVTLANGTTSGQVKIINMIVDGGGTATVTPVTFANGTTIAFDAVAESVTLVWNSTIGWVATS
;
A
#
# COMPACT_ATOMS: atom_id res chain seq x y z
N MET A 1 -10.64 -5.20 -37.27
CA MET A 1 -11.51 -5.07 -36.08
C MET A 1 -11.91 -3.61 -35.90
N ALA A 2 -13.17 -3.34 -35.69
CA ALA A 2 -13.62 -1.97 -35.42
C ALA A 2 -13.19 -1.56 -33.99
N ASN A 3 -12.59 -0.38 -33.85
CA ASN A 3 -12.37 0.22 -32.55
C ASN A 3 -13.70 0.70 -31.99
N THR A 4 -14.06 0.26 -30.80
CA THR A 4 -15.23 0.78 -30.10
C THR A 4 -14.84 2.09 -29.40
N THR A 5 -15.45 3.20 -29.80
CA THR A 5 -15.25 4.50 -29.16
C THR A 5 -16.42 4.77 -28.22
N PHE A 6 -16.11 5.03 -26.96
CA PHE A 6 -17.11 5.42 -25.97
C PHE A 6 -17.16 6.96 -25.90
N SER A 7 -18.34 7.55 -26.12
CA SER A 7 -18.56 8.99 -26.08
C SER A 7 -19.08 9.51 -24.73
N GLY A 8 -19.01 8.70 -23.68
CA GLY A 8 -19.46 9.04 -22.33
C GLY A 8 -18.62 8.36 -21.26
N PRO A 9 -18.91 8.63 -19.97
CA PRO A 9 -18.20 7.99 -18.89
C PRO A 9 -18.44 6.47 -18.90
N VAL A 10 -17.34 5.70 -18.89
CA VAL A 10 -17.41 4.24 -18.72
C VAL A 10 -17.43 3.96 -17.22
N ARG A 11 -18.48 3.27 -16.77
CA ARG A 11 -18.62 2.83 -15.37
C ARG A 11 -18.39 1.34 -15.28
N SER A 12 -17.57 0.93 -14.33
CA SER A 12 -17.35 -0.47 -14.01
C SER A 12 -17.48 -0.67 -12.50
N GLU A 13 -18.29 -1.63 -12.10
CA GLU A 13 -18.49 -1.96 -10.67
C GLU A 13 -17.32 -2.74 -10.09
N ASN A 14 -16.55 -3.43 -10.95
CA ASN A 14 -15.45 -4.31 -10.54
C ASN A 14 -14.07 -3.85 -11.04
N GLY A 15 -13.93 -2.58 -11.47
CA GLY A 15 -12.69 -2.05 -12.03
C GLY A 15 -12.50 -2.38 -13.51
N PHE A 16 -11.34 -2.02 -14.02
CA PHE A 16 -10.94 -2.26 -15.41
C PHE A 16 -9.74 -3.21 -15.42
N GLU A 17 -9.81 -4.22 -16.29
CA GLU A 17 -8.70 -5.12 -16.53
C GLU A 17 -8.12 -4.87 -17.91
N GLN A 18 -6.81 -4.75 -17.99
CA GLN A 18 -6.10 -4.87 -19.26
C GLN A 18 -5.85 -6.35 -19.51
N VAL A 19 -6.38 -6.85 -20.61
CA VAL A 19 -6.22 -8.26 -20.97
C VAL A 19 -5.48 -8.39 -22.30
N THR A 20 -4.63 -9.40 -22.39
CA THR A 20 -4.00 -9.81 -23.64
C THR A 20 -4.66 -11.09 -24.12
N LYS A 21 -5.18 -11.06 -25.35
CA LYS A 21 -5.75 -12.25 -25.98
C LYS A 21 -4.66 -13.06 -26.69
N ASN A 22 -4.54 -14.32 -26.36
CA ASN A 22 -3.69 -15.25 -27.08
C ASN A 22 -4.26 -15.46 -28.49
N ALA A 23 -3.48 -15.14 -29.51
CA ALA A 23 -3.92 -15.20 -30.91
C ALA A 23 -4.22 -16.63 -31.40
N THR A 24 -3.59 -17.64 -30.79
CA THR A 24 -3.72 -19.05 -31.17
C THR A 24 -4.86 -19.75 -30.44
N THR A 25 -4.95 -19.54 -29.12
CA THR A 25 -5.93 -20.26 -28.27
C THR A 25 -7.19 -19.44 -28.00
N GLY A 26 -7.17 -18.15 -28.23
CA GLY A 26 -8.25 -17.22 -27.88
C GLY A 26 -8.36 -16.93 -26.38
N ALA A 27 -7.51 -17.53 -25.54
CA ALA A 27 -7.52 -17.32 -24.11
C ALA A 27 -7.12 -15.89 -23.75
N PHE A 28 -7.73 -15.32 -22.71
CA PHE A 28 -7.40 -14.01 -22.17
C PHE A 28 -6.48 -14.18 -20.96
N THR A 29 -5.44 -13.36 -20.89
CA THR A 29 -4.57 -13.23 -19.72
C THR A 29 -4.63 -11.81 -19.24
N THR A 30 -5.00 -11.60 -17.98
CA THR A 30 -4.98 -10.26 -17.35
C THR A 30 -3.55 -9.82 -17.19
N SER A 31 -3.18 -8.68 -17.80
CA SER A 31 -1.86 -8.08 -17.71
C SER A 31 -1.80 -6.95 -16.68
N ALA A 32 -2.92 -6.31 -16.40
CA ALA A 32 -3.07 -5.33 -15.34
C ALA A 32 -4.53 -5.20 -14.92
N THR A 33 -4.76 -5.02 -13.63
CA THR A 33 -6.07 -4.68 -13.08
C THR A 33 -6.01 -3.26 -12.55
N TYR A 34 -6.83 -2.38 -13.12
CA TYR A 34 -6.98 -1.00 -12.65
C TYR A 34 -8.18 -0.96 -11.71
N GLY A 35 -7.92 -1.02 -10.42
CA GLY A 35 -8.95 -0.79 -9.41
C GLY A 35 -9.52 0.63 -9.53
N ALA A 36 -10.80 0.79 -9.28
CA ALA A 36 -11.54 2.04 -9.49
C ALA A 36 -11.10 3.18 -8.57
N SER A 37 -10.16 2.99 -7.69
CA SER A 37 -9.73 4.02 -6.76
C SER A 37 -8.28 3.82 -6.34
N ILE A 38 -7.48 4.88 -6.54
CA ILE A 38 -6.24 5.09 -5.77
C ILE A 38 -6.59 5.46 -4.32
N THR A 39 -7.87 5.66 -3.99
CA THR A 39 -8.35 5.70 -2.61
C THR A 39 -8.26 4.28 -2.03
N GLY A 40 -7.06 3.82 -1.79
CA GLY A 40 -6.83 2.68 -0.94
C GLY A 40 -7.45 2.98 0.42
N GLY A 41 -8.09 2.01 1.02
CA GLY A 41 -8.65 2.17 2.35
C GLY A 41 -7.61 2.73 3.33
N VAL A 42 -8.09 3.30 4.40
CA VAL A 42 -7.26 3.79 5.50
C VAL A 42 -7.43 2.85 6.68
N GLN A 43 -6.32 2.37 7.22
CA GLN A 43 -6.25 1.71 8.51
C GLN A 43 -5.89 2.75 9.56
N THR A 44 -6.65 2.88 10.63
CA THR A 44 -6.21 3.60 11.84
C THR A 44 -5.67 2.59 12.84
N LEU A 45 -4.43 2.74 13.26
CA LEU A 45 -3.76 1.88 14.23
C LEU A 45 -3.43 2.69 15.48
N SER A 46 -4.07 2.33 16.60
CA SER A 46 -3.85 2.98 17.88
C SER A 46 -2.93 2.12 18.76
N GLY A 47 -1.74 2.63 19.04
CA GLY A 47 -0.72 1.91 19.80
C GLY A 47 -0.05 0.79 18.99
N ALA A 48 0.33 -0.29 19.70
CA ALA A 48 0.99 -1.44 19.08
C ALA A 48 0.06 -2.25 18.19
N GLY A 49 0.60 -2.84 17.13
CA GLY A 49 -0.18 -3.70 16.23
C GLY A 49 0.51 -3.98 14.90
N ALA A 50 -0.25 -4.50 13.94
CA ALA A 50 0.23 -4.83 12.61
C ALA A 50 -0.36 -3.88 11.56
N VAL A 51 0.52 -3.38 10.70
CA VAL A 51 0.12 -2.67 9.49
C VAL A 51 -0.53 -3.67 8.54
N ASP A 52 -1.74 -3.37 8.10
CA ASP A 52 -2.45 -4.18 7.14
C ASP A 52 -1.94 -3.87 5.72
N LEU A 53 -1.92 -4.89 4.88
CA LEU A 53 -1.42 -4.77 3.50
C LEU A 53 -2.53 -4.50 2.48
N THR A 54 -3.81 -4.51 2.89
CA THR A 54 -4.96 -4.30 1.99
C THR A 54 -5.30 -2.82 1.85
N ASN A 55 -5.09 -2.03 2.90
CA ASN A 55 -5.24 -0.59 2.86
C ASN A 55 -3.98 0.09 2.34
N LEU A 56 -4.14 1.13 1.53
CA LEU A 56 -3.00 1.91 1.02
C LEU A 56 -2.32 2.71 2.14
N ILE A 57 -3.13 3.28 3.03
CA ILE A 57 -2.67 4.20 4.08
C ILE A 57 -2.85 3.54 5.44
N THR A 58 -1.87 3.72 6.33
CA THR A 58 -2.00 3.45 7.75
C THR A 58 -1.72 4.73 8.53
N GLU A 59 -2.69 5.12 9.32
CA GLU A 59 -2.62 6.26 10.23
C GLU A 59 -2.28 5.74 11.63
N LEU A 60 -1.15 6.19 12.17
CA LEU A 60 -0.68 5.83 13.50
C LEU A 60 -1.14 6.86 14.53
N THR A 61 -1.54 6.36 15.68
CA THR A 61 -1.78 7.16 16.88
C THR A 61 -1.06 6.55 18.07
N THR A 62 -0.43 7.37 18.90
CA THR A 62 0.14 6.94 20.18
C THR A 62 -0.66 7.52 21.35
N ALA A 63 -0.58 6.88 22.51
CA ALA A 63 -1.33 7.25 23.70
C ALA A 63 -0.44 7.15 24.96
N GLY A 64 0.65 7.91 25.00
CA GLY A 64 1.49 8.03 26.19
C GLY A 64 2.55 6.95 26.38
N GLY A 65 2.79 6.08 25.40
CA GLY A 65 3.81 5.03 25.47
C GLY A 65 4.34 4.63 24.11
N ALA A 66 5.49 3.97 24.09
CA ALA A 66 6.06 3.44 22.86
C ALA A 66 5.12 2.41 22.20
N ALA A 67 4.91 2.53 20.91
CA ALA A 67 4.08 1.62 20.12
C ALA A 67 4.96 0.75 19.21
N ALA A 68 4.99 -0.56 19.45
CA ALA A 68 5.65 -1.52 18.57
C ALA A 68 4.69 -1.92 17.44
N VAL A 69 5.04 -1.53 16.22
CA VAL A 69 4.23 -1.75 15.02
C VAL A 69 4.99 -2.69 14.08
N THR A 70 4.32 -3.68 13.52
CA THR A 70 4.91 -4.62 12.56
C THR A 70 4.40 -4.36 11.15
N LEU A 71 5.23 -4.63 10.16
CA LEU A 71 4.85 -4.59 8.74
C LEU A 71 5.33 -5.88 8.07
N ALA A 72 4.38 -6.70 7.63
CA ALA A 72 4.67 -7.91 6.89
C ALA A 72 5.26 -7.59 5.50
N ASN A 73 5.88 -8.59 4.87
CA ASN A 73 6.33 -8.47 3.49
C ASN A 73 5.15 -8.23 2.54
N GLY A 74 5.38 -7.43 1.52
CA GLY A 74 4.41 -7.24 0.45
C GLY A 74 4.20 -8.52 -0.36
N THR A 75 3.11 -8.59 -1.07
CA THR A 75 2.72 -9.76 -1.87
C THR A 75 3.15 -9.66 -3.33
N THR A 76 3.25 -8.46 -3.86
CA THR A 76 3.57 -8.20 -5.27
C THR A 76 4.52 -7.02 -5.38
N SER A 77 5.60 -7.15 -6.15
CA SER A 77 6.52 -6.02 -6.42
C SER A 77 5.77 -4.83 -7.01
N GLY A 78 6.08 -3.64 -6.50
CA GLY A 78 5.37 -2.41 -6.83
C GLY A 78 4.20 -2.09 -5.89
N GLN A 79 3.87 -2.96 -4.93
CA GLN A 79 2.88 -2.63 -3.89
C GLN A 79 3.36 -1.41 -3.09
N VAL A 80 2.47 -0.44 -2.93
CA VAL A 80 2.75 0.80 -2.20
C VAL A 80 2.06 0.77 -0.83
N LYS A 81 2.74 1.28 0.18
CA LYS A 81 2.21 1.51 1.51
C LYS A 81 2.63 2.90 2.00
N ILE A 82 1.67 3.66 2.50
CA ILE A 82 1.91 4.97 3.12
C ILE A 82 1.59 4.83 4.60
N ILE A 83 2.51 5.27 5.45
CA ILE A 83 2.34 5.27 6.89
C ILE A 83 2.58 6.69 7.40
N ASN A 84 1.65 7.22 8.16
CA ASN A 84 1.74 8.57 8.72
C ASN A 84 1.28 8.61 10.17
N MET A 85 1.90 9.47 10.96
CA MET A 85 1.49 9.76 12.34
C MET A 85 0.46 10.89 12.33
N ILE A 86 -0.76 10.60 12.81
CA ILE A 86 -1.84 11.59 12.88
C ILE A 86 -2.09 12.11 14.30
N VAL A 87 -1.74 11.33 15.32
CA VAL A 87 -1.82 11.75 16.72
C VAL A 87 -0.57 11.26 17.46
N ASP A 88 0.14 12.20 18.07
CA ASP A 88 1.19 11.91 19.04
C ASP A 88 0.64 12.17 20.45
N GLY A 89 0.32 11.09 21.14
CA GLY A 89 -0.09 11.10 22.54
C GLY A 89 1.08 10.90 23.51
N GLY A 90 2.32 10.97 23.00
CA GLY A 90 3.56 10.68 23.68
C GLY A 90 4.07 9.27 23.41
N GLY A 91 5.38 9.14 23.28
CA GLY A 91 6.05 7.89 22.94
C GLY A 91 6.15 7.63 21.44
N THR A 92 7.26 7.04 21.05
CA THR A 92 7.60 6.76 19.65
C THR A 92 6.83 5.55 19.14
N ALA A 93 6.20 5.65 17.98
CA ALA A 93 5.73 4.50 17.23
C ALA A 93 6.89 3.97 16.35
N THR A 94 7.27 2.72 16.55
CA THR A 94 8.37 2.09 15.81
C THR A 94 7.81 1.00 14.91
N VAL A 95 7.82 1.25 13.61
CA VAL A 95 7.43 0.27 12.59
C VAL A 95 8.63 -0.60 12.25
N THR A 96 8.46 -1.91 12.38
CA THR A 96 9.49 -2.92 12.08
C THR A 96 9.02 -3.77 10.90
N PRO A 97 9.46 -3.46 9.65
CA PRO A 97 9.20 -4.32 8.51
C PRO A 97 9.96 -5.65 8.63
N VAL A 98 9.35 -6.74 8.17
CA VAL A 98 10.02 -8.05 8.15
C VAL A 98 11.26 -8.03 7.26
N THR A 99 11.19 -7.37 6.10
CA THR A 99 12.34 -7.12 5.23
C THR A 99 12.35 -5.66 4.80
N PHE A 100 13.41 -4.93 5.13
CA PHE A 100 13.52 -3.50 4.88
C PHE A 100 14.89 -3.15 4.29
N ALA A 101 14.91 -2.59 3.09
CA ALA A 101 16.14 -2.26 2.37
C ALA A 101 16.91 -1.07 2.98
N ASN A 102 16.20 -0.15 3.65
CA ASN A 102 16.79 1.07 4.18
C ASN A 102 17.20 0.98 5.65
N GLY A 103 17.13 -0.19 6.27
CA GLY A 103 17.49 -0.37 7.67
C GLY A 103 16.73 -1.49 8.36
N THR A 104 16.36 -1.28 9.62
CA THR A 104 15.60 -2.27 10.41
C THR A 104 14.24 -1.75 10.87
N THR A 105 14.14 -0.46 11.14
CA THR A 105 12.93 0.16 11.71
C THR A 105 12.72 1.55 11.15
N ILE A 106 11.48 2.01 11.26
CA ILE A 106 11.06 3.38 10.94
C ILE A 106 10.39 3.93 12.20
N ALA A 107 10.92 5.04 12.71
CA ALA A 107 10.39 5.69 13.90
C ALA A 107 9.49 6.87 13.53
N PHE A 108 8.42 7.05 14.30
CA PHE A 108 7.51 8.18 14.22
C PHE A 108 7.36 8.73 15.62
N ASP A 109 7.74 9.97 15.84
CA ASP A 109 7.72 10.65 17.15
C ASP A 109 7.05 12.03 17.12
N ALA A 110 6.53 12.43 15.95
CA ALA A 110 5.80 13.68 15.77
C ALA A 110 4.62 13.54 14.81
N VAL A 111 3.59 14.33 15.02
CA VAL A 111 2.46 14.46 14.10
C VAL A 111 2.93 14.95 12.74
N ALA A 112 2.34 14.44 11.68
CA ALA A 112 2.65 14.68 10.27
C ALA A 112 3.93 14.01 9.74
N GLU A 113 4.65 13.23 10.55
CA GLU A 113 5.68 12.34 10.01
C GLU A 113 5.03 11.28 9.12
N SER A 114 5.64 11.05 7.98
CA SER A 114 5.12 10.13 6.97
C SER A 114 6.24 9.43 6.22
N VAL A 115 5.99 8.20 5.82
CA VAL A 115 6.86 7.44 4.92
C VAL A 115 6.03 6.80 3.83
N THR A 116 6.54 6.83 2.61
CA THR A 116 6.03 6.03 1.50
C THR A 116 6.98 4.86 1.27
N LEU A 117 6.44 3.67 1.24
CA LEU A 117 7.16 2.41 1.07
C LEU A 117 6.72 1.74 -0.23
N VAL A 118 7.68 1.24 -0.98
CA VAL A 118 7.41 0.42 -2.17
C VAL A 118 8.01 -0.96 -1.95
N TRP A 119 7.20 -1.98 -2.13
CA TRP A 119 7.65 -3.36 -2.01
C TRP A 119 8.43 -3.82 -3.23
N ASN A 120 9.57 -4.44 -2.99
CA ASN A 120 10.36 -5.15 -3.99
C ASN A 120 10.63 -6.57 -3.48
N SER A 121 10.27 -7.58 -4.25
CA SER A 121 10.37 -8.98 -3.82
C SER A 121 11.80 -9.48 -3.59
N THR A 122 12.81 -8.77 -4.08
CA THR A 122 14.23 -9.14 -3.91
C THR A 122 14.85 -8.51 -2.67
N ILE A 123 14.54 -7.23 -2.39
CA ILE A 123 15.24 -6.45 -1.35
C ILE A 123 14.33 -6.01 -0.20
N GLY A 124 13.02 -6.27 -0.29
CA GLY A 124 12.05 -5.88 0.73
C GLY A 124 11.40 -4.52 0.48
N TRP A 125 10.86 -3.94 1.53
CA TRP A 125 10.32 -2.59 1.50
C TRP A 125 11.42 -1.56 1.29
N VAL A 126 11.18 -0.61 0.41
CA VAL A 126 12.07 0.52 0.11
C VAL A 126 11.35 1.79 0.48
N ALA A 127 11.92 2.59 1.38
CA ALA A 127 11.41 3.93 1.68
C ALA A 127 11.78 4.86 0.52
N THR A 128 10.78 5.58 0.02
CA THR A 128 10.97 6.67 -0.94
C THR A 128 10.87 7.98 -0.17
N SER A 129 11.92 8.75 -0.22
CA SER A 129 12.00 10.10 0.38
C SER A 129 11.50 11.14 -0.61
#